data_29887a92af54cbb5437373045268625c
#
_entry.id   29887a92af54cbb5437373045268625c
#
_cell.length_a   1.000
_cell.length_b   1.000
_cell.length_c   1.000
_cell.angle_alpha   90.00
_cell.angle_beta   90.00
_cell.angle_gamma   90.00
#
_symmetry.space_group_name_H-M   'P 1'
#
loop_
_entity.id
_entity.type
_entity.pdbx_description
1 polymer ?
#
loop_
_entity_poly.entity_id
_entity_poly.type
_entity_poly.pdbx_seq_one_letter_code
_entity_poly.pdbx_strand_id
1 'polypeptide(L)'
;MEDYILEMKDITKTFPGVKALSDVNFKVKRGEIHCLVGENGAGKSTLMKVLSGVHSFGTYTGDIVYNGEVQKFKSIADSEEKGIAIIYQELALIPELSVYENIYFGHEIMKGKSIDWNETIVKSKEVLEKVRLHIDPSMKVKELGVGNQQLVEIAKALSKNVKLLILDEPTASLNEDDSQNLLKLIKELKEQGVTCIMISHKLKEILAIADTITVLRDGATICSMDAASE
;
A
#
# COMPACT_ATOMS: atom_id res chain seq x y z
N MET A 1 19.29 -17.27 6.24
CA MET A 1 19.26 -15.78 6.23
C MET A 1 17.81 -15.40 6.02
N GLU A 2 17.23 -14.54 6.85
CA GLU A 2 15.85 -14.08 6.62
C GLU A 2 15.82 -13.25 5.33
N ASP A 3 14.81 -13.51 4.46
CA ASP A 3 14.65 -12.82 3.18
C ASP A 3 13.79 -11.56 3.38
N TYR A 4 14.43 -10.43 3.63
CA TYR A 4 13.76 -9.15 3.73
C TYR A 4 13.57 -8.52 2.35
N ILE A 5 12.32 -8.18 1.98
CA ILE A 5 12.03 -7.39 0.78
C ILE A 5 12.36 -5.91 1.03
N LEU A 6 12.16 -5.45 2.27
CA LEU A 6 12.36 -4.06 2.69
C LEU A 6 13.13 -4.00 4.01
N GLU A 7 14.13 -3.13 4.05
CA GLU A 7 14.76 -2.67 5.29
C GLU A 7 14.90 -1.15 5.25
N MET A 8 14.31 -0.46 6.19
CA MET A 8 14.52 0.96 6.44
C MET A 8 15.42 1.09 7.67
N LYS A 9 16.58 1.73 7.51
CA LYS A 9 17.63 1.78 8.53
C LYS A 9 17.86 3.21 8.98
N ASP A 10 17.73 3.45 10.28
CA ASP A 10 18.01 4.72 10.96
C ASP A 10 17.31 5.94 10.29
N ILE A 11 16.06 5.73 9.89
CA ILE A 11 15.29 6.77 9.21
C ILE A 11 14.92 7.88 10.18
N THR A 12 15.43 9.08 9.87
CA THR A 12 15.10 10.29 10.62
C THR A 12 14.50 11.33 9.69
N LYS A 13 13.34 11.89 10.06
CA LYS A 13 12.64 12.94 9.32
C LYS A 13 12.22 14.06 10.25
N THR A 14 12.67 15.26 9.94
CA THR A 14 12.34 16.47 10.68
C THR A 14 11.55 17.44 9.81
N PHE A 15 10.51 18.03 10.37
CA PHE A 15 9.78 19.17 9.84
C PHE A 15 10.06 20.41 10.71
N PRO A 16 9.77 21.63 10.28
CA PRO A 16 9.93 22.80 11.13
C PRO A 16 9.24 22.63 12.48
N GLY A 17 10.04 22.58 13.55
CA GLY A 17 9.56 22.43 14.92
C GLY A 17 9.20 21.01 15.39
N VAL A 18 9.26 20.00 14.53
CA VAL A 18 8.89 18.62 14.91
C VAL A 18 9.84 17.60 14.29
N LYS A 19 10.41 16.72 15.10
CA LYS A 19 11.10 15.51 14.65
C LYS A 19 10.08 14.37 14.55
N ALA A 20 9.57 14.14 13.34
CA ALA A 20 8.49 13.17 13.10
C ALA A 20 8.97 11.71 13.11
N LEU A 21 10.22 11.45 12.72
CA LEU A 21 10.87 10.15 12.80
C LEU A 21 12.27 10.32 13.40
N SER A 22 12.66 9.42 14.30
CA SER A 22 13.93 9.43 15.00
C SER A 22 14.55 8.03 14.98
N ASP A 23 15.55 7.87 14.11
CA ASP A 23 16.34 6.64 13.97
C ASP A 23 15.48 5.37 13.85
N VAL A 24 14.40 5.47 13.05
CA VAL A 24 13.42 4.38 12.86
C VAL A 24 14.06 3.25 12.08
N ASN A 25 13.98 2.05 12.63
CA ASN A 25 14.36 0.81 11.97
C ASN A 25 13.09 -0.02 11.73
N PHE A 26 12.85 -0.38 10.46
CA PHE A 26 11.66 -1.10 10.03
C PHE A 26 12.02 -2.11 8.96
N LYS A 27 11.65 -3.39 9.15
CA LYS A 27 11.99 -4.47 8.23
C LYS A 27 10.77 -5.28 7.90
N VAL A 28 10.63 -5.69 6.65
CA VAL A 28 9.52 -6.50 6.15
C VAL A 28 10.06 -7.72 5.43
N LYS A 29 9.62 -8.92 5.84
CA LYS A 29 9.97 -10.17 5.18
C LYS A 29 9.18 -10.31 3.87
N ARG A 30 9.76 -10.97 2.89
CA ARG A 30 9.07 -11.23 1.62
C ARG A 30 7.87 -12.15 1.83
N GLY A 31 6.72 -11.78 1.23
CA GLY A 31 5.51 -12.58 1.28
C GLY A 31 4.81 -12.60 2.64
N GLU A 32 5.08 -11.64 3.53
CA GLU A 32 4.34 -11.49 4.78
C GLU A 32 3.28 -10.38 4.71
N ILE A 33 2.34 -10.41 5.64
CA ILE A 33 1.51 -9.28 6.02
C ILE A 33 2.11 -8.67 7.28
N HIS A 34 2.75 -7.52 7.11
CA HIS A 34 3.37 -6.77 8.20
C HIS A 34 2.44 -5.66 8.68
N CYS A 35 2.04 -5.69 9.93
CA CYS A 35 1.21 -4.63 10.50
C CYS A 35 2.06 -3.59 11.22
N LEU A 36 1.92 -2.33 10.82
CA LEU A 36 2.55 -1.17 11.49
C LEU A 36 1.52 -0.49 12.37
N VAL A 37 1.74 -0.53 13.66
CA VAL A 37 0.80 -0.03 14.66
C VAL A 37 1.40 1.10 15.50
N GLY A 38 0.55 1.92 16.08
CA GLY A 38 0.94 3.06 16.91
C GLY A 38 -0.18 4.09 16.99
N GLU A 39 -0.09 4.98 17.96
CA GLU A 39 -1.05 6.07 18.15
C GLU A 39 -1.04 7.05 16.95
N ASN A 40 -2.07 7.89 16.88
CA ASN A 40 -2.09 8.98 15.91
C ASN A 40 -0.92 9.94 16.20
N GLY A 41 -0.19 10.31 15.15
CA GLY A 41 1.02 11.12 15.30
C GLY A 41 2.30 10.32 15.62
N ALA A 42 2.24 8.99 15.78
CA ALA A 42 3.43 8.15 16.02
C ALA A 42 4.46 8.12 14.87
N GLY A 43 4.14 8.68 13.69
CA GLY A 43 5.03 8.74 12.53
C GLY A 43 4.74 7.69 11.45
N LYS A 44 3.72 6.83 11.60
CA LYS A 44 3.42 5.74 10.65
C LYS A 44 3.27 6.22 9.20
N SER A 45 2.37 7.16 8.97
CA SER A 45 2.14 7.71 7.61
C SER A 45 3.35 8.49 7.09
N THR A 46 4.14 9.13 7.97
CA THR A 46 5.39 9.79 7.59
C THR A 46 6.42 8.77 7.12
N LEU A 47 6.56 7.62 7.82
CA LEU A 47 7.46 6.55 7.43
C LEU A 47 7.06 5.98 6.05
N MET A 48 5.78 5.76 5.81
CA MET A 48 5.29 5.28 4.51
C MET A 48 5.45 6.34 3.40
N LYS A 49 5.32 7.63 3.71
CA LYS A 49 5.61 8.72 2.76
C LYS A 49 7.10 8.83 2.41
N VAL A 50 7.99 8.47 3.33
CA VAL A 50 9.43 8.33 3.03
C VAL A 50 9.65 7.13 2.09
N LEU A 51 9.05 5.99 2.38
CA LEU A 51 9.17 4.78 1.57
C LEU A 51 8.61 4.97 0.15
N SER A 52 7.47 5.63 0.02
CA SER A 52 6.82 5.86 -1.28
C SER A 52 7.42 7.00 -2.11
N GLY A 53 8.45 7.71 -1.61
CA GLY A 53 9.06 8.83 -2.32
C GLY A 53 8.27 10.14 -2.29
N VAL A 54 7.15 10.23 -1.55
CA VAL A 54 6.45 11.50 -1.26
C VAL A 54 7.38 12.45 -0.54
N HIS A 55 8.12 11.93 0.46
CA HIS A 55 9.27 12.63 1.02
C HIS A 55 10.53 12.18 0.28
N SER A 56 10.97 13.01 -0.67
CA SER A 56 12.08 12.72 -1.57
C SER A 56 13.39 12.47 -0.82
N PHE A 57 14.23 11.61 -1.42
CA PHE A 57 15.61 11.40 -0.95
C PHE A 57 16.33 12.75 -0.78
N GLY A 58 17.06 12.88 0.34
CA GLY A 58 17.72 14.11 0.75
C GLY A 58 16.88 15.00 1.70
N THR A 59 15.59 14.69 1.91
CA THR A 59 14.74 15.38 2.90
C THR A 59 14.62 14.60 4.21
N TYR A 60 15.25 13.46 4.30
CA TYR A 60 15.40 12.58 5.47
C TYR A 60 16.80 12.00 5.49
N THR A 61 17.21 11.39 6.59
CA THR A 61 18.45 10.62 6.73
C THR A 61 18.16 9.14 6.95
N GLY A 62 19.17 8.29 6.79
CA GLY A 62 19.04 6.84 6.83
C GLY A 62 18.87 6.23 5.45
N ASP A 63 18.82 4.91 5.39
CA ASP A 63 18.80 4.14 4.15
C ASP A 63 17.52 3.35 3.98
N ILE A 64 17.00 3.32 2.74
CA ILE A 64 15.96 2.40 2.30
C ILE A 64 16.66 1.32 1.47
N VAL A 65 16.62 0.09 1.93
CA VAL A 65 17.09 -1.08 1.18
C VAL A 65 15.88 -1.87 0.71
N TYR A 66 15.71 -2.00 -0.60
CA TYR A 66 14.61 -2.73 -1.21
C TYR A 66 15.15 -3.77 -2.18
N ASN A 67 14.74 -5.03 -2.01
CA ASN A 67 15.28 -6.18 -2.73
C ASN A 67 16.82 -6.26 -2.64
N GLY A 68 17.41 -5.91 -1.48
CA GLY A 68 18.85 -5.94 -1.25
C GLY A 68 19.63 -4.75 -1.81
N GLU A 69 18.98 -3.79 -2.47
CA GLU A 69 19.60 -2.60 -3.05
C GLU A 69 19.19 -1.33 -2.33
N VAL A 70 20.14 -0.43 -2.06
CA VAL A 70 19.85 0.89 -1.50
C VAL A 70 19.10 1.72 -2.55
N GLN A 71 17.94 2.24 -2.16
CA GLN A 71 17.08 3.06 -2.99
C GLN A 71 17.13 4.54 -2.60
N LYS A 72 17.02 5.41 -3.59
CA LYS A 72 17.03 6.87 -3.44
C LYS A 72 15.85 7.48 -4.18
N PHE A 73 14.64 7.17 -3.71
CA PHE A 73 13.41 7.65 -4.33
C PHE A 73 13.29 9.17 -4.26
N LYS A 74 13.15 9.80 -5.41
CA LYS A 74 12.95 11.26 -5.54
C LYS A 74 11.49 11.60 -5.78
N SER A 75 10.68 10.62 -6.19
CA SER A 75 9.27 10.76 -6.51
C SER A 75 8.50 9.46 -6.24
N ILE A 76 7.17 9.54 -6.26
CA ILE A 76 6.29 8.37 -6.18
C ILE A 76 6.53 7.46 -7.39
N ALA A 77 6.77 8.01 -8.57
CA ALA A 77 7.02 7.23 -9.78
C ALA A 77 8.23 6.29 -9.59
N ASP A 78 9.30 6.75 -8.92
CA ASP A 78 10.49 5.92 -8.69
C ASP A 78 10.18 4.68 -7.84
N SER A 79 9.33 4.82 -6.82
CA SER A 79 8.92 3.69 -5.97
C SER A 79 7.93 2.77 -6.68
N GLU A 80 7.01 3.33 -7.47
CA GLU A 80 6.07 2.56 -8.29
C GLU A 80 6.79 1.71 -9.36
N GLU A 81 7.83 2.23 -10.01
CA GLU A 81 8.67 1.47 -10.96
C GLU A 81 9.35 0.26 -10.31
N LYS A 82 9.62 0.31 -9.01
CA LYS A 82 10.16 -0.82 -8.23
C LYS A 82 9.07 -1.80 -7.76
N GLY A 83 7.80 -1.49 -8.03
CA GLY A 83 6.66 -2.32 -7.63
C GLY A 83 6.18 -2.05 -6.20
N ILE A 84 6.42 -0.86 -5.66
CA ILE A 84 5.87 -0.39 -4.39
C ILE A 84 4.64 0.46 -4.68
N ALA A 85 3.49 0.11 -4.12
CA ALA A 85 2.27 0.90 -4.23
C ALA A 85 1.70 1.20 -2.86
N ILE A 86 1.15 2.40 -2.68
CA ILE A 86 0.48 2.82 -1.46
C ILE A 86 -0.96 3.20 -1.75
N ILE A 87 -1.86 2.67 -0.92
CA ILE A 87 -3.27 3.02 -0.88
C ILE A 87 -3.51 3.81 0.40
N TYR A 88 -3.86 5.07 0.25
CA TYR A 88 -4.13 5.97 1.36
C TYR A 88 -5.53 5.77 1.91
N GLN A 89 -5.78 6.24 3.12
CA GLN A 89 -7.10 6.27 3.74
C GLN A 89 -8.12 7.05 2.90
N GLU A 90 -7.69 8.15 2.27
CA GLU A 90 -8.50 8.89 1.29
C GLU A 90 -8.21 8.33 -0.10
N LEU A 91 -9.24 7.82 -0.76
CA LEU A 91 -9.11 7.21 -2.08
C LEU A 91 -8.74 8.25 -3.15
N ALA A 92 -7.76 7.90 -3.99
CA ALA A 92 -7.28 8.75 -5.07
C ALA A 92 -8.00 8.47 -6.42
N LEU A 93 -9.27 8.02 -6.36
CA LEU A 93 -10.09 7.79 -7.55
C LEU A 93 -10.73 9.07 -8.02
N ILE A 94 -10.92 9.18 -9.34
CA ILE A 94 -11.64 10.28 -9.99
C ILE A 94 -13.10 9.84 -10.16
N PRO A 95 -14.07 10.43 -9.41
CA PRO A 95 -15.45 9.95 -9.36
C PRO A 95 -16.19 9.96 -10.70
N GLU A 96 -15.85 10.92 -11.56
CA GLU A 96 -16.52 11.10 -12.87
C GLU A 96 -15.98 10.18 -13.98
N LEU A 97 -14.83 9.58 -13.77
CA LEU A 97 -14.26 8.61 -14.70
C LEU A 97 -14.82 7.20 -14.44
N SER A 98 -14.79 6.37 -15.47
CA SER A 98 -15.11 4.95 -15.34
C SER A 98 -14.07 4.19 -14.51
N VAL A 99 -14.42 2.99 -14.11
CA VAL A 99 -13.52 2.10 -13.37
C VAL A 99 -12.27 1.78 -14.18
N TYR A 100 -12.42 1.43 -15.48
CA TYR A 100 -11.25 1.12 -16.33
C TYR A 100 -10.36 2.33 -16.55
N GLU A 101 -10.92 3.54 -16.69
CA GLU A 101 -10.14 4.78 -16.79
C GLU A 101 -9.36 5.05 -15.50
N ASN A 102 -9.98 4.85 -14.32
CA ASN A 102 -9.29 5.00 -13.04
C ASN A 102 -8.16 3.99 -12.84
N ILE A 103 -8.38 2.71 -13.20
CA ILE A 103 -7.37 1.65 -13.04
C ILE A 103 -6.12 1.99 -13.85
N TYR A 104 -6.27 2.44 -15.10
CA TYR A 104 -5.16 2.69 -16.02
C TYR A 104 -4.76 4.16 -16.14
N PHE A 105 -5.31 5.05 -15.31
CA PHE A 105 -4.97 6.47 -15.31
C PHE A 105 -3.47 6.70 -15.07
N GLY A 106 -2.83 7.37 -16.05
CA GLY A 106 -1.40 7.68 -16.02
C GLY A 106 -0.47 6.55 -16.46
N HIS A 107 -1.02 5.39 -16.90
CA HIS A 107 -0.28 4.28 -17.52
C HIS A 107 -1.16 3.55 -18.54
N GLU A 108 -1.81 4.34 -19.36
CA GLU A 108 -2.77 3.89 -20.38
C GLU A 108 -2.17 2.85 -21.32
N ILE A 109 -2.99 1.87 -21.74
CA ILE A 109 -2.59 0.86 -22.71
C ILE A 109 -2.62 1.48 -24.11
N MET A 110 -1.48 1.50 -24.79
CA MET A 110 -1.31 2.19 -26.05
C MET A 110 -1.35 1.23 -27.24
N LYS A 111 -2.00 1.65 -28.34
CA LYS A 111 -1.92 1.02 -29.66
C LYS A 111 -1.36 2.05 -30.65
N GLY A 112 -0.05 1.99 -30.84
CA GLY A 112 0.67 3.02 -31.59
C GLY A 112 0.67 4.35 -30.83
N LYS A 113 0.00 5.39 -31.40
CA LYS A 113 -0.09 6.74 -30.79
C LYS A 113 -1.43 7.00 -30.09
N SER A 114 -2.34 6.04 -30.06
CA SER A 114 -3.67 6.17 -29.47
C SER A 114 -3.85 5.20 -28.31
N ILE A 115 -4.74 5.52 -27.38
CA ILE A 115 -5.11 4.61 -26.30
C ILE A 115 -5.94 3.46 -26.87
N ASP A 116 -5.61 2.23 -26.50
CA ASP A 116 -6.41 1.04 -26.81
C ASP A 116 -7.48 0.82 -25.73
N TRP A 117 -8.62 1.44 -25.92
CA TRP A 117 -9.73 1.33 -24.96
C TRP A 117 -10.28 -0.09 -24.83
N ASN A 118 -10.28 -0.87 -25.94
CA ASN A 118 -10.76 -2.24 -25.91
C ASN A 118 -9.86 -3.12 -25.06
N GLU A 119 -8.55 -3.05 -25.27
CA GLU A 119 -7.58 -3.77 -24.44
C GLU A 119 -7.60 -3.30 -22.99
N THR A 120 -7.75 -1.98 -22.77
CA THR A 120 -7.88 -1.39 -21.41
C THR A 120 -9.08 -1.99 -20.64
N ILE A 121 -10.24 -2.14 -21.30
CA ILE A 121 -11.44 -2.73 -20.69
C ILE A 121 -11.20 -4.23 -20.39
N VAL A 122 -10.59 -4.97 -21.31
CA VAL A 122 -10.27 -6.40 -21.12
C VAL A 122 -9.33 -6.58 -19.93
N LYS A 123 -8.24 -5.83 -19.90
CA LYS A 123 -7.26 -5.87 -18.82
C LYS A 123 -7.85 -5.41 -17.48
N SER A 124 -8.76 -4.45 -17.49
CA SER A 124 -9.47 -4.03 -16.28
C SER A 124 -10.31 -5.17 -15.70
N LYS A 125 -11.01 -5.93 -16.53
CA LYS A 125 -11.75 -7.11 -16.07
C LYS A 125 -10.83 -8.15 -15.42
N GLU A 126 -9.67 -8.44 -16.03
CA GLU A 126 -8.69 -9.37 -15.47
C GLU A 126 -8.21 -8.93 -14.06
N VAL A 127 -7.98 -7.64 -13.86
CA VAL A 127 -7.53 -7.10 -12.58
C VAL A 127 -8.68 -7.06 -11.56
N LEU A 128 -9.89 -6.71 -11.99
CA LEU A 128 -11.08 -6.73 -11.13
C LEU A 128 -11.41 -8.14 -10.62
N GLU A 129 -11.20 -9.18 -11.44
CA GLU A 129 -11.33 -10.58 -11.00
C GLU A 129 -10.35 -10.92 -9.87
N LYS A 130 -9.12 -10.41 -9.91
CA LYS A 130 -8.13 -10.62 -8.84
C LYS A 130 -8.56 -10.04 -7.50
N VAL A 131 -9.35 -8.97 -7.51
CA VAL A 131 -9.93 -8.37 -6.30
C VAL A 131 -11.37 -8.82 -6.02
N ARG A 132 -11.88 -9.82 -6.78
CA ARG A 132 -13.23 -10.37 -6.66
C ARG A 132 -14.34 -9.34 -6.82
N LEU A 133 -14.12 -8.31 -7.61
CA LEU A 133 -15.10 -7.28 -7.91
C LEU A 133 -15.73 -7.52 -9.28
N HIS A 134 -16.94 -8.06 -9.27
CA HIS A 134 -17.70 -8.40 -10.48
C HIS A 134 -18.64 -7.26 -10.87
N ILE A 135 -18.12 -6.26 -11.54
CA ILE A 135 -18.85 -5.09 -12.05
C ILE A 135 -18.53 -4.84 -13.51
N ASP A 136 -19.35 -4.03 -14.18
CA ASP A 136 -19.01 -3.49 -15.49
C ASP A 136 -17.90 -2.43 -15.32
N PRO A 137 -16.72 -2.61 -15.93
CA PRO A 137 -15.65 -1.62 -15.85
C PRO A 137 -16.01 -0.25 -16.41
N SER A 138 -17.08 -0.16 -17.22
CA SER A 138 -17.55 1.10 -17.79
C SER A 138 -18.38 1.95 -16.81
N MET A 139 -18.76 1.39 -15.65
CA MET A 139 -19.43 2.14 -14.60
C MET A 139 -18.55 3.28 -14.08
N LYS A 140 -19.15 4.41 -13.73
CA LYS A 140 -18.47 5.52 -13.09
C LYS A 140 -18.17 5.18 -11.62
N VAL A 141 -17.00 5.57 -11.14
CA VAL A 141 -16.59 5.31 -9.75
C VAL A 141 -17.57 5.88 -8.74
N LYS A 142 -18.18 7.06 -9.00
CA LYS A 142 -19.19 7.67 -8.12
C LYS A 142 -20.46 6.81 -7.90
N GLU A 143 -20.71 5.84 -8.78
CA GLU A 143 -21.88 4.93 -8.68
C GLU A 143 -21.60 3.74 -7.75
N LEU A 144 -20.36 3.58 -7.32
CA LEU A 144 -19.91 2.50 -6.46
C LEU A 144 -20.00 2.87 -4.98
N GLY A 145 -20.38 1.91 -4.15
CA GLY A 145 -20.22 2.01 -2.69
C GLY A 145 -18.74 2.06 -2.29
N VAL A 146 -18.47 2.58 -1.09
CA VAL A 146 -17.11 2.81 -0.59
C VAL A 146 -16.26 1.52 -0.59
N GLY A 147 -16.83 0.38 -0.21
CA GLY A 147 -16.13 -0.92 -0.24
C GLY A 147 -15.67 -1.28 -1.65
N ASN A 148 -16.52 -1.09 -2.67
CA ASN A 148 -16.14 -1.36 -4.05
C ASN A 148 -15.09 -0.36 -4.58
N GLN A 149 -15.18 0.91 -4.17
CA GLN A 149 -14.16 1.91 -4.49
C GLN A 149 -12.79 1.51 -3.92
N GLN A 150 -12.75 0.98 -2.69
CA GLN A 150 -11.53 0.46 -2.08
C GLN A 150 -10.93 -0.69 -2.92
N LEU A 151 -11.77 -1.61 -3.41
CA LEU A 151 -11.31 -2.70 -4.29
C LEU A 151 -10.81 -2.19 -5.64
N VAL A 152 -11.39 -1.13 -6.20
CA VAL A 152 -10.88 -0.47 -7.42
C VAL A 152 -9.49 0.14 -7.21
N GLU A 153 -9.22 0.76 -6.04
CA GLU A 153 -7.87 1.24 -5.70
C GLU A 153 -6.85 0.10 -5.63
N ILE A 154 -7.22 -1.02 -5.04
CA ILE A 154 -6.34 -2.20 -5.01
C ILE A 154 -6.13 -2.74 -6.42
N ALA A 155 -7.18 -2.83 -7.24
CA ALA A 155 -7.09 -3.25 -8.64
C ALA A 155 -6.13 -2.34 -9.43
N LYS A 156 -6.23 -1.01 -9.23
CA LYS A 156 -5.30 -0.03 -9.82
C LYS A 156 -3.85 -0.29 -9.41
N ALA A 157 -3.58 -0.58 -8.13
CA ALA A 157 -2.24 -0.94 -7.69
C ALA A 157 -1.75 -2.26 -8.35
N LEU A 158 -2.61 -3.28 -8.39
CA LEU A 158 -2.28 -4.58 -9.00
C LEU A 158 -2.04 -4.52 -10.51
N SER A 159 -2.64 -3.54 -11.22
CA SER A 159 -2.39 -3.33 -12.64
C SER A 159 -0.94 -2.93 -12.96
N LYS A 160 -0.23 -2.38 -11.97
CA LYS A 160 1.18 -1.93 -12.07
C LYS A 160 2.19 -3.00 -11.63
N ASN A 161 1.81 -4.27 -11.55
CA ASN A 161 2.69 -5.38 -11.14
C ASN A 161 3.32 -5.16 -9.75
N VAL A 162 2.51 -4.78 -8.78
CA VAL A 162 2.93 -4.51 -7.41
C VAL A 162 3.54 -5.75 -6.75
N LYS A 163 4.61 -5.53 -5.96
CA LYS A 163 5.29 -6.54 -5.14
C LYS A 163 5.19 -6.23 -3.65
N LEU A 164 5.11 -4.96 -3.32
CA LEU A 164 4.90 -4.45 -1.96
C LEU A 164 3.72 -3.49 -1.96
N LEU A 165 2.61 -3.92 -1.37
CA LEU A 165 1.38 -3.15 -1.24
C LEU A 165 1.27 -2.57 0.16
N ILE A 166 1.16 -1.26 0.26
CA ILE A 166 0.97 -0.53 1.50
C ILE A 166 -0.49 -0.08 1.59
N LEU A 167 -1.13 -0.37 2.70
CA LEU A 167 -2.54 -0.03 2.96
C LEU A 167 -2.61 0.82 4.23
N ASP A 168 -2.93 2.10 4.08
CA ASP A 168 -3.05 3.04 5.20
C ASP A 168 -4.52 3.13 5.65
N GLU A 169 -4.82 2.52 6.80
CA GLU A 169 -6.18 2.46 7.41
C GLU A 169 -7.27 1.97 6.43
N PRO A 170 -7.08 0.83 5.73
CA PRO A 170 -7.91 0.46 4.59
C PRO A 170 -9.36 0.13 4.94
N THR A 171 -9.67 -0.10 6.21
CA THR A 171 -11.00 -0.46 6.71
C THR A 171 -11.69 0.67 7.48
N ALA A 172 -11.09 1.87 7.53
CA ALA A 172 -11.57 2.96 8.40
C ALA A 172 -13.00 3.42 8.06
N SER A 173 -13.36 3.41 6.78
CA SER A 173 -14.67 3.84 6.27
C SER A 173 -15.60 2.68 5.86
N LEU A 174 -15.20 1.43 6.11
CA LEU A 174 -15.95 0.25 5.73
C LEU A 174 -16.84 -0.26 6.86
N ASN A 175 -17.99 -0.87 6.49
CA ASN A 175 -18.76 -1.68 7.42
C ASN A 175 -18.02 -2.98 7.77
N GLU A 176 -18.57 -3.76 8.70
CA GLU A 176 -17.92 -4.99 9.19
C GLU A 176 -17.74 -6.04 8.09
N ASP A 177 -18.77 -6.26 7.26
CA ASP A 177 -18.73 -7.26 6.18
C ASP A 177 -17.71 -6.89 5.11
N ASP A 178 -17.68 -5.63 4.66
CA ASP A 178 -16.70 -5.13 3.70
C ASP A 178 -15.28 -5.20 4.27
N SER A 179 -15.11 -4.89 5.57
CA SER A 179 -13.82 -5.00 6.26
C SER A 179 -13.32 -6.45 6.26
N GLN A 180 -14.17 -7.41 6.62
CA GLN A 180 -13.81 -8.84 6.61
C GLN A 180 -13.46 -9.35 5.21
N ASN A 181 -14.22 -8.93 4.19
CA ASN A 181 -13.94 -9.27 2.80
C ASN A 181 -12.60 -8.71 2.34
N LEU A 182 -12.28 -7.47 2.72
CA LEU A 182 -11.00 -6.85 2.41
C LEU A 182 -9.81 -7.57 3.09
N LEU A 183 -9.94 -7.90 4.37
CA LEU A 183 -8.90 -8.64 5.10
C LEU A 183 -8.64 -10.02 4.48
N LYS A 184 -9.72 -10.70 4.03
CA LYS A 184 -9.60 -11.97 3.31
C LYS A 184 -8.87 -11.80 1.97
N LEU A 185 -9.19 -10.74 1.20
CA LEU A 185 -8.49 -10.42 -0.03
C LEU A 185 -6.98 -10.17 0.21
N ILE A 186 -6.61 -9.44 1.27
CA ILE A 186 -5.20 -9.19 1.60
C ILE A 186 -4.46 -10.50 1.87
N LYS A 187 -5.08 -11.46 2.57
CA LYS A 187 -4.49 -12.81 2.76
C LYS A 187 -4.27 -13.54 1.43
N GLU A 188 -5.24 -13.48 0.53
CA GLU A 188 -5.13 -14.11 -0.79
C GLU A 188 -4.05 -13.47 -1.66
N LEU A 189 -3.89 -12.14 -1.60
CA LEU A 189 -2.81 -11.43 -2.28
C LEU A 189 -1.44 -11.88 -1.75
N LYS A 190 -1.30 -12.07 -0.43
CA LYS A 190 -0.10 -12.65 0.18
C LYS A 190 0.18 -14.06 -0.37
N GLU A 191 -0.82 -14.93 -0.47
CA GLU A 191 -0.69 -16.29 -1.03
C GLU A 191 -0.25 -16.25 -2.50
N GLN A 192 -0.59 -15.18 -3.23
CA GLN A 192 -0.13 -14.94 -4.60
C GLN A 192 1.27 -14.30 -4.68
N GLY A 193 1.96 -14.11 -3.55
CA GLY A 193 3.31 -13.60 -3.47
C GLY A 193 3.43 -12.09 -3.33
N VAL A 194 2.34 -11.36 -3.10
CA VAL A 194 2.36 -9.93 -2.79
C VAL A 194 2.70 -9.75 -1.32
N THR A 195 3.73 -8.96 -1.02
CA THR A 195 4.03 -8.55 0.35
C THR A 195 3.14 -7.36 0.72
N CYS A 196 2.55 -7.37 1.91
CA CYS A 196 1.64 -6.32 2.35
C CYS A 196 2.14 -5.64 3.63
N ILE A 197 2.06 -4.32 3.67
CA ILE A 197 2.17 -3.53 4.89
C ILE A 197 0.78 -2.95 5.18
N MET A 198 0.21 -3.25 6.33
CA MET A 198 -1.07 -2.69 6.76
C MET A 198 -0.88 -1.79 7.97
N ILE A 199 -1.32 -0.54 7.84
CA ILE A 199 -1.43 0.38 8.96
C ILE A 199 -2.86 0.30 9.46
N SER A 200 -3.05 -0.03 10.72
CA SER A 200 -4.36 -0.02 11.38
C SER A 200 -4.19 0.23 12.88
N HIS A 201 -5.23 0.78 13.49
CA HIS A 201 -5.36 0.90 14.95
C HIS A 201 -6.39 -0.10 15.50
N LYS A 202 -7.03 -0.89 14.65
CA LYS A 202 -8.05 -1.89 15.03
C LYS A 202 -7.37 -3.21 15.38
N LEU A 203 -7.13 -3.44 16.67
CA LEU A 203 -6.39 -4.60 17.16
C LEU A 203 -6.94 -5.95 16.66
N LYS A 204 -8.28 -6.09 16.59
CA LYS A 204 -8.91 -7.32 16.08
C LYS A 204 -8.52 -7.63 14.64
N GLU A 205 -8.45 -6.61 13.77
CA GLU A 205 -8.06 -6.78 12.38
C GLU A 205 -6.58 -7.16 12.27
N ILE A 206 -5.72 -6.50 13.05
CA ILE A 206 -4.29 -6.77 13.09
C ILE A 206 -4.04 -8.23 13.49
N LEU A 207 -4.60 -8.68 14.61
CA LEU A 207 -4.45 -10.06 15.11
C LEU A 207 -5.02 -11.10 14.13
N ALA A 208 -6.02 -10.72 13.33
CA ALA A 208 -6.62 -11.63 12.37
C ALA A 208 -5.74 -11.93 11.15
N ILE A 209 -4.82 -11.03 10.75
CA ILE A 209 -4.08 -11.19 9.49
C ILE A 209 -2.56 -11.02 9.57
N ALA A 210 -2.04 -10.38 10.63
CA ALA A 210 -0.61 -10.08 10.72
C ALA A 210 0.24 -11.37 10.85
N ASP A 211 1.36 -11.39 10.15
CA ASP A 211 2.46 -12.32 10.42
C ASP A 211 3.46 -11.67 11.37
N THR A 212 3.74 -10.40 11.17
CA THR A 212 4.65 -9.59 12.00
C THR A 212 3.98 -8.27 12.35
N ILE A 213 4.22 -7.78 13.56
CA ILE A 213 3.71 -6.50 14.04
C ILE A 213 4.90 -5.64 14.47
N THR A 214 4.98 -4.42 13.96
CA THR A 214 5.93 -3.40 14.45
C THR A 214 5.16 -2.27 15.13
N VAL A 215 5.59 -1.92 16.33
CA VAL A 215 5.02 -0.81 17.12
C VAL A 215 5.88 0.43 16.95
N LEU A 216 5.26 1.51 16.48
CA LEU A 216 5.86 2.84 16.38
C LEU A 216 5.24 3.74 17.46
N ARG A 217 6.08 4.49 18.16
CA ARG A 217 5.65 5.47 19.15
C ARG A 217 6.60 6.66 19.15
N ASP A 218 6.05 7.87 19.18
CA ASP A 218 6.81 9.14 19.24
C ASP A 218 7.92 9.22 18.18
N GLY A 219 7.64 8.71 16.98
CA GLY A 219 8.59 8.70 15.87
C GLY A 219 9.71 7.67 15.96
N ALA A 220 9.64 6.71 16.88
CA ALA A 220 10.66 5.67 17.06
C ALA A 220 10.05 4.26 17.04
N THR A 221 10.82 3.27 16.57
CA THR A 221 10.47 1.85 16.67
C THR A 221 10.64 1.38 18.11
N ILE A 222 9.56 0.86 18.70
CA ILE A 222 9.58 0.32 20.07
C ILE A 222 9.93 -1.17 20.05
N CYS A 223 9.21 -1.95 19.25
CA CYS A 223 9.46 -3.38 19.07
C CYS A 223 8.91 -3.87 17.74
N SER A 224 9.42 -5.01 17.32
CA SER A 224 8.87 -5.81 16.23
C SER A 224 8.76 -7.25 16.72
N MET A 225 7.61 -7.90 16.48
CA MET A 225 7.31 -9.24 16.99
C MET A 225 6.53 -10.05 15.95
N ASP A 226 6.74 -11.35 15.92
CA ASP A 226 5.93 -12.27 15.13
C ASP A 226 4.56 -12.43 15.80
N ALA A 227 3.48 -12.30 15.01
CA ALA A 227 2.10 -12.36 15.53
C ALA A 227 1.69 -13.76 16.03
N ALA A 228 2.39 -14.82 15.61
CA ALA A 228 2.14 -16.21 15.98
C ALA A 228 2.82 -16.65 17.30
N SER A 229 3.40 -15.74 18.06
CA SER A 229 4.14 -16.04 19.30
C SER A 229 3.29 -15.94 20.58
N GLU A 230 2.00 -16.34 20.51
CA GLU A 230 1.18 -16.66 21.69
C GLU A 230 0.77 -18.12 21.71
#